data_e728cff6aa04e8a650c0ad49caba7526
#
_entry.id   e728cff6aa04e8a650c0ad49caba7526
#
_cell.length_a   1.000
_cell.length_b   1.000
_cell.length_c   1.000
_cell.angle_alpha   90.00
_cell.angle_beta   90.00
_cell.angle_gamma   90.00
#
_symmetry.space_group_name_H-M   'P 1'
#
loop_
_entity.id
_entity.type
_entity.pdbx_description
1 polymer ?
#
loop_
_entity_poly.entity_id
_entity_poly.type
_entity_poly.pdbx_seq_one_letter_code
_entity_poly.pdbx_strand_id
1 'polypeptide(L)'
;MVYPMILNKDQYEALLPFEAEFKYAKTSQCCILPHVKFLKSLEIIYGKDWKTKISPSIPNCGYCKLKMMVEIYDSMERYRTKNNLSD
;
A
#
# COMPACT_ATOMS: atom_id res chain seq x y z
N MET A 1 4.70 13.18 5.07
CA MET A 1 5.73 12.26 5.56
C MET A 1 5.87 11.10 4.61
N VAL A 2 7.08 10.80 4.21
CA VAL A 2 7.35 9.69 3.32
C VAL A 2 7.74 8.49 4.16
N TYR A 3 7.06 7.38 3.94
CA TYR A 3 7.43 6.12 4.56
C TYR A 3 8.17 5.30 3.50
N PRO A 4 9.50 5.22 3.57
CA PRO A 4 10.20 4.40 2.60
C PRO A 4 9.80 2.94 2.82
N MET A 5 9.03 2.41 1.88
CA MET A 5 8.61 1.03 1.93
C MET A 5 9.52 0.22 1.03
N ILE A 6 10.14 -0.79 1.60
CA ILE A 6 10.89 -1.76 0.83
C ILE A 6 10.14 -3.07 0.96
N LEU A 7 9.54 -3.50 -0.15
CA LEU A 7 8.74 -4.72 -0.16
C LEU A 7 9.64 -5.92 -0.45
N ASN A 8 9.36 -7.03 0.23
CA ASN A 8 9.97 -8.29 -0.14
C ASN A 8 9.02 -9.03 -1.11
N LYS A 9 9.47 -10.19 -1.61
CA LYS A 9 8.69 -10.94 -2.59
C LYS A 9 7.32 -11.32 -2.04
N ASP A 10 7.26 -11.80 -0.81
CA ASP A 10 6.00 -12.25 -0.20
C ASP A 10 5.03 -11.10 -0.05
N GLN A 11 5.51 -9.93 0.38
CA GLN A 11 4.68 -8.74 0.52
C GLN A 11 4.17 -8.27 -0.83
N TYR A 12 5.04 -8.24 -1.83
CA TYR A 12 4.65 -7.83 -3.18
C TYR A 12 3.55 -8.74 -3.73
N GLU A 13 3.74 -10.06 -3.62
CA GLU A 13 2.76 -11.01 -4.14
C GLU A 13 1.44 -10.94 -3.38
N ALA A 14 1.51 -10.73 -2.07
CA ALA A 14 0.29 -10.60 -1.26
C ALA A 14 -0.50 -9.35 -1.59
N LEU A 15 0.16 -8.30 -2.08
CA LEU A 15 -0.50 -7.05 -2.45
C LEU A 15 -1.05 -7.05 -3.87
N LEU A 16 -0.64 -8.00 -4.72
CA LEU A 16 -1.10 -8.04 -6.10
C LEU A 16 -2.62 -8.04 -6.27
N PRO A 17 -3.40 -8.75 -5.45
CA PRO A 17 -4.87 -8.71 -5.59
C PRO A 17 -5.48 -7.33 -5.38
N PHE A 18 -4.75 -6.42 -4.73
CA PHE A 18 -5.24 -5.07 -4.47
C PHE A 18 -4.61 -4.02 -5.38
N GLU A 19 -3.76 -4.45 -6.33
CA GLU A 19 -3.00 -3.51 -7.15
C GLU A 19 -3.88 -2.56 -7.95
N ALA A 20 -4.99 -3.06 -8.49
CA ALA A 20 -5.88 -2.23 -9.29
C ALA A 20 -6.41 -1.04 -8.48
N GLU A 21 -6.75 -1.27 -7.22
CA GLU A 21 -7.25 -0.21 -6.34
C GLU A 21 -6.15 0.79 -5.99
N PHE A 22 -4.93 0.31 -5.77
CA PHE A 22 -3.80 1.20 -5.50
C PHE A 22 -3.48 2.05 -6.73
N LYS A 23 -3.51 1.44 -7.92
CA LYS A 23 -3.29 2.16 -9.17
C LYS A 23 -4.38 3.23 -9.37
N TYR A 24 -5.62 2.87 -9.09
CA TYR A 24 -6.73 3.81 -9.21
C TYR A 24 -6.54 5.00 -8.27
N ALA A 25 -6.09 4.74 -7.04
CA ALA A 25 -5.82 5.82 -6.09
C ALA A 25 -4.76 6.78 -6.62
N LYS A 26 -3.72 6.25 -7.25
CA LYS A 26 -2.65 7.09 -7.80
C LYS A 26 -3.12 7.90 -9.01
N THR A 27 -3.85 7.29 -9.92
CA THR A 27 -4.23 7.94 -11.18
C THR A 27 -5.43 8.86 -11.03
N SER A 28 -6.38 8.51 -10.17
CA SER A 28 -7.64 9.24 -10.02
C SER A 28 -7.75 10.02 -8.72
N GLN A 29 -6.77 9.88 -7.83
CA GLN A 29 -6.74 10.54 -6.52
C GLN A 29 -7.98 10.22 -5.69
N CYS A 30 -8.53 9.02 -5.86
CA CYS A 30 -9.70 8.54 -5.14
C CYS A 30 -9.38 7.21 -4.46
N CYS A 31 -9.89 7.05 -3.24
CA CYS A 31 -9.72 5.81 -2.49
C CYS A 31 -11.00 4.98 -2.60
N ILE A 32 -10.93 3.90 -3.39
CA ILE A 32 -12.06 2.99 -3.56
C ILE A 32 -11.88 1.67 -2.83
N LEU A 33 -10.73 1.49 -2.18
CA LEU A 33 -10.44 0.25 -1.48
C LEU A 33 -11.28 0.15 -0.21
N PRO A 34 -12.05 -0.94 -0.01
CA PRO A 34 -12.80 -1.13 1.23
C PRO A 34 -11.89 -1.08 2.46
N HIS A 35 -12.43 -0.56 3.56
CA HIS A 35 -11.68 -0.38 4.79
C HIS A 35 -10.99 -1.67 5.26
N VAL A 36 -11.71 -2.78 5.21
CA VAL A 36 -11.16 -4.08 5.64
C VAL A 36 -9.95 -4.47 4.79
N LYS A 37 -10.03 -4.23 3.48
CA LYS A 37 -8.92 -4.55 2.58
C LYS A 37 -7.74 -3.62 2.82
N PHE A 38 -8.00 -2.36 3.15
CA PHE A 38 -6.93 -1.42 3.48
C PHE A 38 -6.18 -1.87 4.72
N LEU A 39 -6.91 -2.26 5.78
CA LEU A 39 -6.29 -2.78 7.00
C LEU A 39 -5.47 -4.04 6.71
N LYS A 40 -5.97 -4.89 5.84
CA LYS A 40 -5.24 -6.09 5.45
C LYS A 40 -3.92 -5.75 4.75
N SER A 41 -3.94 -4.71 3.91
CA SER A 41 -2.71 -4.23 3.25
C SER A 41 -1.68 -3.76 4.27
N LEU A 42 -2.13 -3.05 5.31
CA LEU A 42 -1.23 -2.60 6.37
C LEU A 42 -0.63 -3.78 7.12
N GLU A 43 -1.42 -4.82 7.38
CA GLU A 43 -0.90 -6.03 8.03
C GLU A 43 0.13 -6.74 7.16
N ILE A 44 -0.06 -6.76 5.85
CA ILE A 44 0.89 -7.36 4.93
C ILE A 44 2.23 -6.63 4.98
N ILE A 45 2.19 -5.31 5.03
CA ILE A 45 3.41 -4.48 4.97
C ILE A 45 4.10 -4.38 6.31
N TYR A 46 3.33 -4.14 7.37
CA TYR A 46 3.87 -3.82 8.70
C TYR A 46 3.69 -4.93 9.73
N GLY A 47 2.86 -5.96 9.43
CA GLY A 47 2.54 -7.01 10.37
C GLY A 47 1.30 -6.70 11.17
N LYS A 48 0.93 -7.64 12.06
CA LYS A 48 -0.28 -7.48 12.86
C LYS A 48 -0.17 -6.34 13.87
N ASP A 49 1.04 -5.92 14.18
CA ASP A 49 1.31 -4.82 15.10
C ASP A 49 1.53 -3.49 14.38
N TRP A 50 0.92 -3.34 13.21
CA TRP A 50 1.08 -2.13 12.39
C TRP A 50 0.72 -0.86 13.16
N LYS A 51 -0.17 -0.96 14.14
CA LYS A 51 -0.58 0.20 14.94
C LYS A 51 0.56 0.80 15.76
N THR A 52 1.60 0.03 16.01
CA THR A 52 2.78 0.51 16.73
C THR A 52 3.83 1.07 15.79
N LYS A 53 3.71 0.80 14.49
CA LYS A 53 4.71 1.20 13.49
C LYS A 53 4.29 2.42 12.70
N ILE A 54 3.00 2.67 12.57
CA ILE A 54 2.47 3.85 11.89
C ILE A 54 1.34 4.43 12.74
N SER A 55 0.90 5.64 12.38
CA SER A 55 -0.19 6.28 13.12
C SER A 55 -1.48 5.48 13.01
N PRO A 56 -2.11 5.11 14.15
CA PRO A 56 -3.36 4.35 14.10
C PRO A 56 -4.52 5.13 13.49
N SER A 57 -4.38 6.45 13.32
CA SER A 57 -5.43 7.27 12.74
C SER A 57 -5.44 7.22 11.20
N ILE A 58 -4.39 6.69 10.58
CA ILE A 58 -4.30 6.65 9.11
C ILE A 58 -5.53 5.99 8.46
N PRO A 59 -6.00 4.83 8.91
CA PRO A 59 -7.17 4.21 8.28
C PRO A 59 -8.45 5.03 8.41
N ASN A 60 -8.51 5.95 9.35
CA ASN A 60 -9.70 6.78 9.59
C ASN A 60 -9.59 8.17 8.96
N CYS A 61 -8.50 8.45 8.28
CA CYS A 61 -8.27 9.72 7.61
C CYS A 61 -8.27 9.49 6.10
N GLY A 62 -9.25 10.05 5.39
CA GLY A 62 -9.35 9.84 3.95
C GLY A 62 -8.11 10.25 3.19
N TYR A 63 -7.53 11.39 3.53
CA TYR A 63 -6.34 11.90 2.87
C TYR A 63 -5.12 11.02 3.17
N CYS A 64 -4.95 10.65 4.44
CA CYS A 64 -3.82 9.80 4.83
C CYS A 64 -3.91 8.42 4.18
N LYS A 65 -5.13 7.89 4.09
CA LYS A 65 -5.40 6.61 3.47
C LYS A 65 -5.04 6.65 1.99
N LEU A 66 -5.45 7.71 1.30
CA LEU A 66 -5.13 7.89 -0.11
C LEU A 66 -3.61 7.98 -0.32
N LYS A 67 -2.92 8.78 0.47
CA LYS A 67 -1.47 8.90 0.37
C LYS A 67 -0.78 7.58 0.62
N MET A 68 -1.25 6.81 1.59
CA MET A 68 -0.68 5.50 1.88
C MET A 68 -0.86 4.56 0.69
N MET A 69 -2.03 4.58 0.05
CA MET A 69 -2.27 3.73 -1.12
C MET A 69 -1.34 4.09 -2.27
N VAL A 70 -1.11 5.38 -2.49
CA VAL A 70 -0.18 5.83 -3.53
C VAL A 70 1.23 5.36 -3.22
N GLU A 71 1.66 5.47 -1.96
CA GLU A 71 2.99 5.00 -1.54
C GLU A 71 3.13 3.49 -1.73
N ILE A 72 2.09 2.73 -1.43
CA ILE A 72 2.11 1.28 -1.64
C ILE A 72 2.28 0.97 -3.12
N TYR A 73 1.54 1.67 -3.98
CA TYR A 73 1.65 1.44 -5.42
C TYR A 73 3.05 1.80 -5.94
N ASP A 74 3.59 2.93 -5.50
CA ASP A 74 4.94 3.33 -5.89
C ASP A 74 5.98 2.30 -5.42
N SER A 75 5.79 1.74 -4.25
CA SER A 75 6.68 0.70 -3.72
C SER A 75 6.61 -0.57 -4.55
N MET A 76 5.41 -0.92 -5.01
CA MET A 76 5.23 -2.08 -5.89
C MET A 76 5.93 -1.85 -7.24
N GLU A 77 5.83 -0.64 -7.78
CA GLU A 77 6.52 -0.31 -9.03
C GLU A 77 8.03 -0.34 -8.86
N ARG A 78 8.54 0.17 -7.75
CA ARG A 78 9.98 0.10 -7.47
C ARG A 78 10.44 -1.35 -7.36
N TYR A 79 9.63 -2.21 -6.75
CA TYR A 79 9.95 -3.63 -6.66
C TYR A 79 10.06 -4.25 -8.05
N ARG A 80 9.11 -3.95 -8.94
CA ARG A 80 9.14 -4.47 -10.31
C ARG A 80 10.40 -4.02 -11.04
N THR A 81 10.72 -2.74 -10.96
CA THR A 81 11.89 -2.20 -11.64
C THR A 81 13.17 -2.84 -11.12
N LYS A 82 13.28 -2.96 -9.80
CA LYS A 82 14.48 -3.53 -9.19
C LYS A 82 14.68 -5.00 -9.55
N ASN A 83 13.59 -5.72 -9.74
CA ASN A 83 13.64 -7.16 -10.01
C ASN A 83 13.42 -7.50 -11.49
N ASN A 84 13.41 -6.51 -12.36
CA ASN A 84 13.20 -6.66 -13.81
C ASN A 84 11.89 -7.36 -14.14
N LEU A 85 10.86 -7.12 -13.35
CA LEU A 85 9.55 -7.67 -13.63
C LEU A 85 8.82 -6.72 -14.56
N SER A 86 8.38 -7.24 -15.71
CA SER A 86 7.59 -6.43 -16.64
C SER A 86 6.14 -6.89 -16.61
N ASP A 87 5.27 -5.97 -16.91
CA ASP A 87 3.83 -6.26 -16.98
C ASP A 87 3.48 -7.09 -18.21
#